data_b95c85cede12e6ea7ae7c29f74f8f8d3
#
_entry.id   b95c85cede12e6ea7ae7c29f74f8f8d3
#
_cell.length_a   1.000
_cell.length_b   1.000
_cell.length_c   1.000
_cell.angle_alpha   90.00
_cell.angle_beta   90.00
_cell.angle_gamma   90.00
#
_symmetry.space_group_name_H-M   'P 1'
#
loop_
_entity.id
_entity.type
_entity.pdbx_description
1 polymer ?
#
loop_
_entity_poly.entity_id
_entity_poly.type
_entity_poly.pdbx_seq_one_letter_code
_entity_poly.pdbx_strand_id
1 'polypeptide(L)'
;MKEQLTIKALYKELEHTRARTLLEKVEYPWEVLPEISDFILTLGPTLPKDLFEEVGENIWIAKSATVSPLATITGPTIIGENSQVRPGAFIRGSALVGDTCVVGNSTELKNCILFDNVQVPHYNYVGDSILGFHAHMGAGAVTSNIKADRKNIVIRVGDESIETGRRKVGAMLGDYADIGCNSVLNPGSIVGAHTNVYPLSFVRGFIPANSIVKTGGKVVKKEER
;
A
#
# COMPACT_ATOMS: atom_id res chain seq x y z
N MET A 1 15.44 -16.56 -4.83
CA MET A 1 15.19 -15.19 -4.32
C MET A 1 13.85 -14.62 -4.79
N LYS A 2 13.38 -14.92 -6.01
CA LYS A 2 12.07 -14.44 -6.52
C LYS A 2 10.89 -14.85 -5.64
N GLU A 3 10.94 -16.03 -5.04
CA GLU A 3 9.90 -16.53 -4.11
C GLU A 3 9.60 -15.57 -2.94
N GLN A 4 10.58 -14.75 -2.56
CA GLN A 4 10.42 -13.76 -1.49
C GLN A 4 9.59 -12.52 -1.91
N LEU A 5 9.32 -12.37 -3.21
CA LEU A 5 8.55 -11.26 -3.79
C LEU A 5 7.07 -11.61 -3.99
N THR A 6 6.70 -12.87 -3.75
CA THR A 6 5.35 -13.36 -4.01
C THR A 6 4.34 -12.86 -2.97
N ILE A 7 3.06 -12.90 -3.34
CA ILE A 7 1.94 -12.63 -2.42
C ILE A 7 2.11 -13.43 -1.13
N LYS A 8 2.37 -14.75 -1.22
CA LYS A 8 2.52 -15.65 -0.06
C LYS A 8 3.70 -15.30 0.85
N ALA A 9 4.73 -14.67 0.31
CA ALA A 9 5.90 -14.29 1.10
C ALA A 9 5.73 -12.95 1.81
N LEU A 10 5.05 -12.00 1.17
CA LEU A 10 4.87 -10.64 1.66
C LEU A 10 3.65 -10.49 2.55
N TYR A 11 2.55 -11.17 2.21
CA TYR A 11 1.24 -11.01 2.84
C TYR A 11 0.75 -12.37 3.35
N LYS A 12 1.04 -12.66 4.60
CA LYS A 12 0.55 -13.87 5.28
C LYS A 12 -0.83 -13.66 5.90
N GLU A 13 -1.17 -12.42 6.14
CA GLU A 13 -2.42 -11.98 6.77
C GLU A 13 -3.48 -11.60 5.72
N LEU A 14 -3.64 -12.46 4.68
CA LEU A 14 -4.58 -12.19 3.57
C LEU A 14 -6.04 -12.11 3.98
N GLU A 15 -6.43 -12.66 5.12
CA GLU A 15 -7.75 -12.51 5.72
C GLU A 15 -8.05 -11.08 6.15
N HIS A 16 -7.02 -10.26 6.33
CA HIS A 16 -7.10 -8.86 6.72
C HIS A 16 -7.16 -7.90 5.51
N THR A 17 -7.77 -8.34 4.42
CA THR A 17 -8.09 -7.45 3.29
C THR A 17 -9.28 -7.97 2.48
N ARG A 18 -10.14 -7.07 2.06
CA ARG A 18 -11.22 -7.37 1.10
C ARG A 18 -10.70 -7.69 -0.30
N ALA A 19 -9.42 -7.42 -0.58
CA ALA A 19 -8.77 -7.75 -1.86
C ALA A 19 -8.24 -9.19 -1.93
N ARG A 20 -8.46 -10.02 -0.93
CA ARG A 20 -7.93 -11.39 -0.87
C ARG A 20 -8.14 -12.17 -2.16
N THR A 21 -9.37 -12.22 -2.66
CA THR A 21 -9.71 -12.98 -3.88
C THR A 21 -9.04 -12.44 -5.14
N LEU A 22 -8.66 -11.16 -5.17
CA LEU A 22 -7.88 -10.56 -6.25
C LEU A 22 -6.41 -10.98 -6.14
N LEU A 23 -5.84 -10.88 -4.94
CA LEU A 23 -4.43 -11.17 -4.67
C LEU A 23 -4.09 -12.67 -4.84
N GLU A 24 -5.00 -13.56 -4.48
CA GLU A 24 -4.81 -15.02 -4.62
C GLU A 24 -4.73 -15.51 -6.07
N LYS A 25 -5.11 -14.69 -7.05
CA LYS A 25 -5.08 -15.05 -8.49
C LYS A 25 -3.72 -14.87 -9.15
N VAL A 26 -2.81 -14.18 -8.50
CA VAL A 26 -1.53 -13.76 -9.07
C VAL A 26 -0.34 -14.24 -8.23
N GLU A 27 0.83 -14.29 -8.84
CA GLU A 27 2.06 -14.64 -8.14
C GLU A 27 2.67 -13.43 -7.43
N TYR A 28 2.74 -12.29 -8.13
CA TYR A 28 3.39 -11.08 -7.64
C TYR A 28 2.40 -9.95 -7.38
N PRO A 29 2.56 -9.16 -6.31
CA PRO A 29 1.58 -8.14 -5.92
C PRO A 29 1.37 -7.03 -6.96
N TRP A 30 2.37 -6.65 -7.71
CA TRP A 30 2.21 -5.60 -8.75
C TRP A 30 1.34 -6.01 -9.93
N GLU A 31 1.04 -7.29 -10.08
CA GLU A 31 0.22 -7.81 -11.17
C GLU A 31 -1.23 -7.38 -11.04
N VAL A 32 -1.74 -7.16 -9.81
CA VAL A 32 -3.12 -6.72 -9.58
C VAL A 32 -3.34 -5.21 -9.78
N LEU A 33 -2.29 -4.41 -9.89
CA LEU A 33 -2.42 -2.95 -9.95
C LEU A 33 -3.38 -2.44 -11.05
N PRO A 34 -3.47 -3.04 -12.26
CA PRO A 34 -4.44 -2.59 -13.26
C PRO A 34 -5.87 -3.03 -12.98
N GLU A 35 -6.06 -4.00 -12.10
CA GLU A 35 -7.37 -4.61 -11.83
C GLU A 35 -8.04 -3.99 -10.60
N ILE A 36 -7.34 -3.15 -9.82
CA ILE A 36 -7.87 -2.56 -8.58
C ILE A 36 -9.17 -1.79 -8.84
N SER A 37 -9.21 -0.98 -9.88
CA SER A 37 -10.41 -0.19 -10.22
C SER A 37 -11.63 -1.08 -10.47
N ASP A 38 -11.49 -2.04 -11.37
CA ASP A 38 -12.59 -2.93 -11.77
C ASP A 38 -13.00 -3.86 -10.61
N PHE A 39 -12.03 -4.26 -9.80
CA PHE A 39 -12.30 -5.03 -8.59
C PHE A 39 -13.15 -4.23 -7.59
N ILE A 40 -12.83 -2.96 -7.33
CA ILE A 40 -13.62 -2.10 -6.45
C ILE A 40 -15.03 -1.88 -7.00
N LEU A 41 -15.16 -1.64 -8.31
CA LEU A 41 -16.47 -1.49 -8.97
C LEU A 41 -17.34 -2.74 -8.88
N THR A 42 -16.71 -3.91 -8.88
CA THR A 42 -17.41 -5.19 -8.71
C THR A 42 -17.76 -5.47 -7.25
N LEU A 43 -16.85 -5.18 -6.33
CA LEU A 43 -17.01 -5.46 -4.89
C LEU A 43 -17.99 -4.49 -4.23
N GLY A 44 -17.86 -3.19 -4.53
CA GLY A 44 -18.60 -2.13 -3.84
C GLY A 44 -20.11 -2.37 -3.74
N PRO A 45 -20.81 -2.67 -4.87
CA PRO A 45 -22.26 -2.94 -4.83
C PRO A 45 -22.66 -4.18 -4.02
N THR A 46 -21.72 -5.08 -3.71
CA THR A 46 -21.98 -6.31 -2.94
C THR A 46 -21.77 -6.13 -1.44
N LEU A 47 -21.22 -4.99 -1.01
CA LEU A 47 -20.96 -4.72 0.40
C LEU A 47 -22.29 -4.69 1.20
N PRO A 48 -22.29 -5.21 2.45
CA PRO A 48 -23.49 -5.20 3.31
C PRO A 48 -24.00 -3.77 3.54
N LYS A 49 -25.26 -3.50 3.15
CA LYS A 49 -25.87 -2.16 3.24
C LYS A 49 -26.13 -1.70 4.67
N ASP A 50 -26.16 -2.60 5.62
CA ASP A 50 -26.21 -2.30 7.06
C ASP A 50 -24.87 -1.77 7.58
N LEU A 51 -23.74 -2.16 6.98
CA LEU A 51 -22.39 -1.73 7.36
C LEU A 51 -21.83 -0.63 6.47
N PHE A 52 -22.17 -0.59 5.19
CA PHE A 52 -21.64 0.35 4.21
C PHE A 52 -22.70 1.22 3.56
N GLU A 53 -22.31 2.42 3.15
CA GLU A 53 -23.13 3.36 2.38
C GLU A 53 -22.35 3.82 1.14
N GLU A 54 -23.05 3.92 0.00
CA GLU A 54 -22.52 4.59 -1.19
C GLU A 54 -22.79 6.09 -1.07
N VAL A 55 -21.76 6.86 -0.71
CA VAL A 55 -21.88 8.31 -0.42
C VAL A 55 -21.65 9.20 -1.63
N GLY A 56 -21.28 8.63 -2.75
CA GLY A 56 -21.03 9.29 -4.03
C GLY A 56 -20.80 8.27 -5.12
N GLU A 57 -20.59 8.72 -6.35
CA GLU A 57 -20.41 7.82 -7.50
C GLU A 57 -19.24 6.86 -7.28
N ASN A 58 -19.55 5.57 -7.10
CA ASN A 58 -18.58 4.51 -6.82
C ASN A 58 -17.71 4.76 -5.58
N ILE A 59 -18.26 5.38 -4.53
CA ILE A 59 -17.58 5.64 -3.26
C ILE A 59 -18.36 4.96 -2.15
N TRP A 60 -17.85 3.86 -1.62
CA TRP A 60 -18.46 3.09 -0.52
C TRP A 60 -17.65 3.31 0.76
N ILE A 61 -18.34 3.78 1.80
CA ILE A 61 -17.73 4.06 3.10
C ILE A 61 -18.46 3.28 4.18
N ALA A 62 -17.71 2.61 5.04
CA ALA A 62 -18.28 1.96 6.21
C ALA A 62 -18.90 3.01 7.15
N LYS A 63 -20.10 2.73 7.67
CA LYS A 63 -20.85 3.64 8.57
C LYS A 63 -20.12 3.93 9.89
N SER A 64 -19.22 3.02 10.29
CA SER A 64 -18.35 3.19 11.45
C SER A 64 -17.09 3.99 11.15
N ALA A 65 -16.77 4.29 9.88
CA ALA A 65 -15.61 5.08 9.52
C ALA A 65 -15.83 6.57 9.83
N THR A 66 -14.74 7.26 10.20
CA THR A 66 -14.76 8.70 10.45
C THR A 66 -14.07 9.41 9.28
N VAL A 67 -14.83 10.14 8.48
CA VAL A 67 -14.32 10.88 7.33
C VAL A 67 -14.47 12.38 7.56
N SER A 68 -13.36 13.10 7.48
CA SER A 68 -13.37 14.55 7.61
C SER A 68 -14.09 15.19 6.41
N PRO A 69 -14.94 16.20 6.63
CA PRO A 69 -15.55 16.98 5.55
C PRO A 69 -14.53 17.79 4.73
N LEU A 70 -13.30 17.91 5.22
CA LEU A 70 -12.18 18.57 4.53
C LEU A 70 -11.31 17.58 3.74
N ALA A 71 -11.67 16.29 3.68
CA ALA A 71 -11.04 15.32 2.80
C ALA A 71 -11.68 15.36 1.41
N THR A 72 -10.90 15.09 0.38
CA THR A 72 -11.40 14.92 -0.98
C THR A 72 -11.29 13.46 -1.38
N ILE A 73 -12.41 12.85 -1.77
CA ILE A 73 -12.47 11.45 -2.18
C ILE A 73 -13.11 11.37 -3.56
N THR A 74 -12.47 10.66 -4.49
CA THR A 74 -13.03 10.32 -5.80
C THR A 74 -13.14 8.80 -5.94
N GLY A 75 -14.15 8.33 -6.66
CA GLY A 75 -14.33 6.90 -6.94
C GLY A 75 -13.43 6.36 -8.06
N PRO A 76 -13.34 5.05 -8.23
CA PRO A 76 -13.91 4.06 -7.31
C PRO A 76 -13.06 3.93 -6.02
N THR A 77 -13.72 3.92 -4.87
CA THR A 77 -13.06 3.86 -3.56
C THR A 77 -13.91 3.08 -2.55
N ILE A 78 -13.26 2.25 -1.74
CA ILE A 78 -13.85 1.63 -0.55
C ILE A 78 -13.06 2.07 0.67
N ILE A 79 -13.76 2.52 1.73
CA ILE A 79 -13.19 2.82 3.05
C ILE A 79 -13.80 1.85 4.06
N GLY A 80 -12.95 1.05 4.68
CA GLY A 80 -13.33 0.01 5.64
C GLY A 80 -13.79 0.51 6.99
N GLU A 81 -14.26 -0.44 7.81
CA GLU A 81 -14.84 -0.18 9.11
C GLU A 81 -13.85 0.43 10.10
N ASN A 82 -14.30 1.34 10.95
CA ASN A 82 -13.50 2.03 11.98
C ASN A 82 -12.28 2.79 11.44
N SER A 83 -12.17 2.97 10.12
CA SER A 83 -11.09 3.71 9.50
C SER A 83 -11.28 5.21 9.63
N GLN A 84 -10.17 5.95 9.65
CA GLN A 84 -10.14 7.39 9.76
C GLN A 84 -9.57 8.02 8.50
N VAL A 85 -10.32 8.93 7.89
CA VAL A 85 -9.83 9.82 6.83
C VAL A 85 -9.79 11.24 7.37
N ARG A 86 -8.58 11.76 7.58
CA ARG A 86 -8.35 13.02 8.31
C ARG A 86 -8.42 14.24 7.38
N PRO A 87 -8.49 15.47 7.95
CA PRO A 87 -8.53 16.70 7.16
C PRO A 87 -7.40 16.79 6.13
N GLY A 88 -7.72 17.21 4.91
CA GLY A 88 -6.74 17.41 3.84
C GLY A 88 -6.29 16.12 3.14
N ALA A 89 -6.79 14.95 3.52
CA ALA A 89 -6.53 13.74 2.76
C ALA A 89 -7.10 13.83 1.34
N PHE A 90 -6.36 13.32 0.36
CA PHE A 90 -6.78 13.28 -1.04
C PHE A 90 -6.76 11.85 -1.58
N ILE A 91 -7.92 11.22 -1.70
CA ILE A 91 -8.08 9.87 -2.25
C ILE A 91 -8.55 10.00 -3.69
N ARG A 92 -7.67 9.65 -4.64
CA ARG A 92 -7.86 9.88 -6.09
C ARG A 92 -8.50 8.73 -6.83
N GLY A 93 -9.14 7.82 -6.12
CA GLY A 93 -9.79 6.65 -6.72
C GLY A 93 -8.86 5.48 -6.97
N SER A 94 -9.47 4.37 -7.37
CA SER A 94 -8.85 3.05 -7.40
C SER A 94 -8.18 2.73 -6.07
N ALA A 95 -8.84 3.10 -4.94
CA ALA A 95 -8.30 2.96 -3.60
C ALA A 95 -9.19 2.04 -2.76
N LEU A 96 -8.63 0.93 -2.31
CA LEU A 96 -9.25 0.04 -1.34
C LEU A 96 -8.55 0.20 -0.01
N VAL A 97 -9.22 0.81 0.95
CA VAL A 97 -8.75 1.01 2.32
C VAL A 97 -9.43 0.00 3.22
N GLY A 98 -8.65 -0.80 3.91
CA GLY A 98 -9.09 -1.83 4.86
C GLY A 98 -9.76 -1.24 6.11
N ASP A 99 -9.97 -2.10 7.10
CA ASP A 99 -10.57 -1.72 8.37
C ASP A 99 -9.52 -1.13 9.32
N THR A 100 -9.95 -0.24 10.22
CA THR A 100 -9.11 0.36 11.26
C THR A 100 -7.87 1.08 10.72
N CYS A 101 -7.92 1.55 9.47
CA CYS A 101 -6.84 2.29 8.82
C CYS A 101 -6.84 3.76 9.20
N VAL A 102 -5.69 4.40 9.08
CA VAL A 102 -5.55 5.85 9.19
C VAL A 102 -5.00 6.43 7.90
N VAL A 103 -5.84 7.16 7.17
CA VAL A 103 -5.43 8.01 6.06
C VAL A 103 -5.38 9.44 6.58
N GLY A 104 -4.17 9.93 6.83
CA GLY A 104 -3.96 11.12 7.64
C GLY A 104 -3.98 12.44 6.88
N ASN A 105 -3.60 13.49 7.61
CA ASN A 105 -3.56 14.84 7.06
C ASN A 105 -2.64 14.91 5.84
N SER A 106 -3.16 15.49 4.76
CA SER A 106 -2.43 15.73 3.50
C SER A 106 -1.79 14.46 2.91
N THR A 107 -2.37 13.30 3.19
CA THR A 107 -1.99 12.04 2.57
C THR A 107 -2.73 11.87 1.26
N GLU A 108 -2.00 11.53 0.20
CA GLU A 108 -2.58 11.23 -1.09
C GLU A 108 -2.55 9.72 -1.37
N LEU A 109 -3.69 9.15 -1.73
CA LEU A 109 -3.83 7.76 -2.18
C LEU A 109 -4.26 7.71 -3.65
N LYS A 110 -3.66 6.81 -4.43
CA LYS A 110 -4.02 6.60 -5.83
C LYS A 110 -3.65 5.19 -6.29
N ASN A 111 -4.63 4.44 -6.78
CA ASN A 111 -4.44 3.08 -7.28
C ASN A 111 -3.67 2.20 -6.29
N CYS A 112 -4.28 1.94 -5.14
CA CYS A 112 -3.63 1.24 -4.04
C CYS A 112 -4.59 0.36 -3.24
N ILE A 113 -4.01 -0.61 -2.56
CA ILE A 113 -4.68 -1.46 -1.56
C ILE A 113 -3.96 -1.27 -0.23
N LEU A 114 -4.70 -0.87 0.78
CA LEU A 114 -4.27 -0.85 2.17
C LEU A 114 -5.01 -1.97 2.90
N PHE A 115 -4.27 -2.91 3.49
CA PHE A 115 -4.85 -3.95 4.35
C PHE A 115 -5.36 -3.31 5.65
N ASP A 116 -5.99 -4.11 6.51
CA ASP A 116 -6.46 -3.62 7.79
C ASP A 116 -5.32 -3.10 8.67
N ASN A 117 -5.63 -2.13 9.53
CA ASN A 117 -4.70 -1.49 10.47
C ASN A 117 -3.52 -0.75 9.82
N VAL A 118 -3.55 -0.49 8.52
CA VAL A 118 -2.51 0.31 7.85
C VAL A 118 -2.59 1.77 8.28
N GLN A 119 -1.43 2.37 8.53
CA GLN A 119 -1.35 3.77 8.92
C GLN A 119 -0.46 4.57 7.95
N VAL A 120 -1.07 5.57 7.31
CA VAL A 120 -0.41 6.57 6.46
C VAL A 120 -0.83 7.96 6.95
N PRO A 121 -0.35 8.35 8.17
CA PRO A 121 -1.02 9.37 8.98
C PRO A 121 -0.70 10.82 8.63
N HIS A 122 0.40 11.10 7.90
CA HIS A 122 0.87 12.47 7.72
C HIS A 122 1.68 12.66 6.45
N TYR A 123 1.17 13.50 5.51
CA TYR A 123 1.92 13.94 4.32
C TYR A 123 2.51 12.78 3.51
N ASN A 124 1.79 11.67 3.44
CA ASN A 124 2.25 10.50 2.68
C ASN A 124 1.75 10.56 1.23
N TYR A 125 2.52 9.98 0.32
CA TYR A 125 2.03 9.64 -1.01
C TYR A 125 2.07 8.12 -1.19
N VAL A 126 0.91 7.52 -1.49
CA VAL A 126 0.78 6.09 -1.76
C VAL A 126 0.15 5.92 -3.14
N GLY A 127 0.98 5.65 -4.12
CA GLY A 127 0.54 5.48 -5.51
C GLY A 127 1.01 4.16 -6.12
N ASP A 128 0.11 3.46 -6.81
CA ASP A 128 0.38 2.18 -7.48
C ASP A 128 1.08 1.19 -6.53
N SER A 129 0.51 1.01 -5.33
CA SER A 129 1.17 0.36 -4.19
C SER A 129 0.21 -0.56 -3.42
N ILE A 130 0.78 -1.54 -2.72
CA ILE A 130 0.04 -2.41 -1.80
C ILE A 130 0.74 -2.41 -0.45
N LEU A 131 0.00 -2.10 0.60
CA LEU A 131 0.48 -2.05 1.98
C LEU A 131 -0.20 -3.17 2.77
N GLY A 132 0.60 -4.10 3.27
CA GLY A 132 0.15 -5.26 4.04
C GLY A 132 -0.38 -4.91 5.43
N PHE A 133 -0.88 -5.90 6.12
CA PHE A 133 -1.49 -5.79 7.44
C PHE A 133 -0.56 -5.09 8.45
N HIS A 134 -1.08 -4.11 9.19
CA HIS A 134 -0.30 -3.28 10.12
C HIS A 134 0.91 -2.54 9.51
N ALA A 135 1.01 -2.40 8.20
CA ALA A 135 2.07 -1.58 7.63
C ALA A 135 1.90 -0.11 8.02
N HIS A 136 3.02 0.56 8.28
CA HIS A 136 3.05 1.96 8.70
C HIS A 136 4.02 2.77 7.83
N MET A 137 3.63 3.98 7.48
CA MET A 137 4.51 4.96 6.84
C MET A 137 4.59 6.22 7.70
N GLY A 138 5.77 6.49 8.23
CA GLY A 138 6.05 7.71 8.99
C GLY A 138 5.80 8.99 8.18
N ALA A 139 5.72 10.11 8.87
CA ALA A 139 5.41 11.40 8.25
C ALA A 139 6.33 11.72 7.06
N GLY A 140 5.75 12.15 5.94
CA GLY A 140 6.49 12.51 4.75
C GLY A 140 7.10 11.34 3.96
N ALA A 141 6.91 10.09 4.39
CA ALA A 141 7.34 8.95 3.60
C ALA A 141 6.47 8.80 2.34
N VAL A 142 7.11 8.50 1.20
CA VAL A 142 6.42 8.46 -0.11
C VAL A 142 6.80 7.23 -0.94
N THR A 143 5.83 6.70 -1.70
CA THR A 143 6.05 5.66 -2.70
C THR A 143 6.17 6.31 -4.07
N SER A 144 7.39 6.58 -4.54
CA SER A 144 7.60 7.03 -5.91
C SER A 144 7.21 5.91 -6.89
N ASN A 145 6.37 6.20 -7.87
CA ASN A 145 5.79 5.16 -8.73
C ASN A 145 6.21 5.23 -10.20
N ILE A 146 7.03 6.22 -10.58
CA ILE A 146 7.50 6.39 -11.96
C ILE A 146 8.99 6.72 -11.99
N LYS A 147 9.73 6.12 -12.93
CA LYS A 147 11.15 6.46 -13.18
C LYS A 147 11.28 7.74 -14.00
N ALA A 148 12.40 8.44 -13.84
CA ALA A 148 12.71 9.65 -14.61
C ALA A 148 12.76 9.38 -16.13
N ASP A 149 13.26 8.22 -16.55
CA ASP A 149 13.32 7.81 -17.96
C ASP A 149 11.99 7.30 -18.53
N ARG A 150 10.95 7.20 -17.69
CA ARG A 150 9.59 6.71 -18.00
C ARG A 150 9.52 5.31 -18.62
N LYS A 151 10.59 4.54 -18.55
CA LYS A 151 10.60 3.12 -18.96
C LYS A 151 9.87 2.25 -17.96
N ASN A 152 9.55 1.03 -18.37
CA ASN A 152 8.94 0.05 -17.48
C ASN A 152 9.81 -0.18 -16.23
N ILE A 153 9.12 -0.45 -15.13
CA ILE A 153 9.77 -0.79 -13.87
C ILE A 153 10.29 -2.22 -13.94
N VAL A 154 11.54 -2.40 -13.55
CA VAL A 154 12.19 -3.70 -13.40
C VAL A 154 12.52 -3.89 -11.94
N ILE A 155 12.03 -4.96 -11.34
CA ILE A 155 12.32 -5.32 -9.96
C ILE A 155 13.56 -6.18 -9.92
N ARG A 156 14.55 -5.76 -9.14
CA ARG A 156 15.82 -6.47 -8.98
C ARG A 156 15.87 -7.16 -7.62
N VAL A 157 16.30 -8.41 -7.63
CA VAL A 157 16.53 -9.22 -6.43
C VAL A 157 17.82 -10.03 -6.61
N GLY A 158 18.88 -9.64 -5.91
CA GLY A 158 20.24 -10.15 -6.17
C GLY A 158 20.65 -9.89 -7.62
N ASP A 159 21.12 -10.94 -8.29
CA ASP A 159 21.53 -10.88 -9.70
C ASP A 159 20.38 -11.10 -10.69
N GLU A 160 19.17 -11.36 -10.18
CA GLU A 160 17.98 -11.58 -11.01
C GLU A 160 17.15 -10.31 -11.18
N SER A 161 16.36 -10.28 -12.25
CA SER A 161 15.41 -9.20 -12.51
C SER A 161 14.08 -9.73 -13.00
N ILE A 162 13.00 -9.01 -12.68
CA ILE A 162 11.65 -9.29 -13.14
C ILE A 162 11.10 -8.05 -13.82
N GLU A 163 10.75 -8.18 -15.09
CA GLU A 163 10.06 -7.14 -15.85
C GLU A 163 8.60 -7.08 -15.37
N THR A 164 8.16 -5.92 -14.91
CA THR A 164 6.76 -5.75 -14.48
C THR A 164 5.80 -5.50 -15.63
N GLY A 165 6.30 -5.19 -16.81
CA GLY A 165 5.51 -4.74 -17.95
C GLY A 165 4.86 -3.36 -17.74
N ARG A 166 5.13 -2.66 -16.64
CA ARG A 166 4.43 -1.45 -16.21
C ARG A 166 5.36 -0.26 -16.05
N ARG A 167 4.91 0.90 -16.51
CA ARG A 167 5.62 2.18 -16.29
C ARG A 167 5.42 2.77 -14.90
N LYS A 168 4.35 2.33 -14.20
CA LYS A 168 4.02 2.80 -12.84
C LYS A 168 3.89 1.60 -11.92
N VAL A 169 4.75 1.52 -10.95
CA VAL A 169 4.72 0.61 -9.80
C VAL A 169 5.35 1.37 -8.63
N GLY A 170 4.62 1.57 -7.58
CA GLY A 170 5.11 2.23 -6.36
C GLY A 170 5.91 1.27 -5.48
N ALA A 171 5.39 0.97 -4.31
CA ALA A 171 6.02 0.05 -3.37
C ALA A 171 5.06 -1.05 -2.92
N MET A 172 5.62 -2.22 -2.63
CA MET A 172 4.93 -3.34 -1.99
C MET A 172 5.50 -3.49 -0.59
N LEU A 173 4.70 -3.17 0.41
CA LEU A 173 5.06 -3.30 1.82
C LEU A 173 4.43 -4.56 2.37
N GLY A 174 5.24 -5.51 2.81
CA GLY A 174 4.77 -6.71 3.49
C GLY A 174 4.12 -6.39 4.85
N ASP A 175 3.49 -7.39 5.44
CA ASP A 175 2.84 -7.24 6.74
C ASP A 175 3.81 -6.69 7.80
N TYR A 176 3.32 -5.78 8.64
CA TYR A 176 4.10 -5.14 9.72
C TYR A 176 5.37 -4.39 9.25
N ALA A 177 5.46 -4.03 7.97
CA ALA A 177 6.55 -3.17 7.51
C ALA A 177 6.39 -1.74 8.06
N ASP A 178 7.46 -1.17 8.57
CA ASP A 178 7.47 0.15 9.20
C ASP A 178 8.48 1.07 8.52
N ILE A 179 7.99 2.12 7.87
CA ILE A 179 8.78 3.04 7.08
C ILE A 179 8.98 4.36 7.84
N GLY A 180 10.21 4.64 8.19
CA GLY A 180 10.58 5.86 8.92
C GLY A 180 10.29 7.15 8.16
N CYS A 181 10.10 8.24 8.92
CA CYS A 181 9.74 9.56 8.39
C CYS A 181 10.65 10.03 7.25
N ASN A 182 10.06 10.74 6.28
CA ASN A 182 10.76 11.32 5.12
C ASN A 182 11.58 10.32 4.30
N SER A 183 11.23 9.04 4.36
CA SER A 183 11.86 8.03 3.51
C SER A 183 11.21 8.02 2.12
N VAL A 184 12.03 7.79 1.10
CA VAL A 184 11.58 7.65 -0.28
C VAL A 184 11.75 6.22 -0.74
N LEU A 185 10.62 5.57 -1.06
CA LEU A 185 10.62 4.26 -1.69
C LEU A 185 10.57 4.47 -3.22
N ASN A 186 11.64 4.06 -3.88
CA ASN A 186 11.74 4.20 -5.34
C ASN A 186 10.77 3.27 -6.08
N PRO A 187 10.47 3.57 -7.35
CA PRO A 187 9.57 2.75 -8.14
C PRO A 187 9.96 1.27 -8.15
N GLY A 188 9.01 0.41 -7.78
CA GLY A 188 9.21 -1.04 -7.67
C GLY A 188 9.97 -1.47 -6.41
N SER A 189 10.01 -0.65 -5.37
CA SER A 189 10.54 -1.08 -4.07
C SER A 189 9.65 -2.14 -3.43
N ILE A 190 10.27 -3.19 -2.90
CA ILE A 190 9.59 -4.25 -2.16
C ILE A 190 10.23 -4.37 -0.80
N VAL A 191 9.44 -4.20 0.24
CA VAL A 191 9.88 -4.30 1.63
C VAL A 191 9.21 -5.51 2.25
N GLY A 192 10.01 -6.50 2.63
CA GLY A 192 9.52 -7.73 3.25
C GLY A 192 8.86 -7.51 4.60
N ALA A 193 8.05 -8.48 5.02
CA ALA A 193 7.29 -8.41 6.28
C ALA A 193 8.19 -8.15 7.50
N HIS A 194 7.65 -7.47 8.51
CA HIS A 194 8.34 -7.14 9.77
C HIS A 194 9.64 -6.35 9.60
N THR A 195 9.83 -5.63 8.49
CA THR A 195 11.04 -4.85 8.22
C THR A 195 10.86 -3.40 8.66
N ASN A 196 11.87 -2.84 9.33
CA ASN A 196 11.93 -1.43 9.68
C ASN A 196 12.88 -0.67 8.75
N VAL A 197 12.44 0.45 8.24
CA VAL A 197 13.25 1.39 7.48
C VAL A 197 13.48 2.63 8.35
N TYR A 198 14.74 2.99 8.60
CA TYR A 198 15.05 4.17 9.41
C TYR A 198 14.65 5.46 8.68
N PRO A 199 14.36 6.55 9.42
CA PRO A 199 14.04 7.84 8.82
C PRO A 199 15.08 8.33 7.81
N LEU A 200 14.65 9.16 6.84
CA LEU A 200 15.50 9.76 5.81
C LEU A 200 16.20 8.71 4.92
N SER A 201 15.57 7.56 4.74
CA SER A 201 16.12 6.48 3.92
C SER A 201 15.69 6.59 2.47
N PHE A 202 16.61 6.20 1.59
CA PHE A 202 16.36 5.98 0.17
C PHE A 202 16.30 4.46 -0.07
N VAL A 203 15.09 3.94 -0.29
CA VAL A 203 14.86 2.51 -0.51
C VAL A 203 14.76 2.21 -2.00
N ARG A 204 15.46 1.17 -2.46
CA ARG A 204 15.39 0.73 -3.84
C ARG A 204 15.54 -0.79 -3.96
N GLY A 205 14.68 -1.41 -4.78
CA GLY A 205 14.70 -2.85 -5.00
C GLY A 205 14.09 -3.61 -3.83
N PHE A 206 14.56 -4.81 -3.59
CA PHE A 206 14.02 -5.70 -2.57
C PHE A 206 14.80 -5.62 -1.25
N ILE A 207 14.05 -5.45 -0.16
CA ILE A 207 14.55 -5.55 1.23
C ILE A 207 13.94 -6.81 1.84
N PRO A 208 14.74 -7.75 2.34
CA PRO A 208 14.26 -8.99 2.94
C PRO A 208 13.37 -8.76 4.18
N ALA A 209 12.50 -9.72 4.47
CA ALA A 209 11.72 -9.74 5.70
C ALA A 209 12.64 -9.77 6.95
N ASN A 210 12.11 -9.31 8.09
CA ASN A 210 12.82 -9.27 9.37
C ASN A 210 14.16 -8.52 9.28
N SER A 211 14.17 -7.39 8.57
CA SER A 211 15.38 -6.58 8.36
C SER A 211 15.24 -5.18 8.96
N ILE A 212 16.36 -4.51 9.11
CA ILE A 212 16.44 -3.08 9.40
C ILE A 212 17.26 -2.43 8.30
N VAL A 213 16.67 -1.45 7.61
CA VAL A 213 17.40 -0.55 6.70
C VAL A 213 17.89 0.63 7.53
N LYS A 214 19.19 0.69 7.78
CA LYS A 214 19.85 1.76 8.53
C LYS A 214 20.13 2.97 7.64
N THR A 215 20.37 4.12 8.24
CA THR A 215 20.86 5.31 7.55
C THR A 215 22.06 4.97 6.64
N GLY A 216 22.02 5.45 5.39
CA GLY A 216 23.03 5.10 4.37
C GLY A 216 22.73 3.80 3.62
N GLY A 217 21.56 3.20 3.82
CA GLY A 217 21.08 2.06 3.02
C GLY A 217 21.62 0.69 3.44
N LYS A 218 22.37 0.60 4.54
CA LYS A 218 22.83 -0.69 5.05
C LYS A 218 21.66 -1.52 5.58
N VAL A 219 21.48 -2.71 5.01
CA VAL A 219 20.47 -3.68 5.44
C VAL A 219 21.10 -4.66 6.43
N VAL A 220 20.47 -4.86 7.58
CA VAL A 220 20.88 -5.84 8.60
C VAL A 220 19.65 -6.66 9.02
N LYS A 221 19.86 -7.92 9.39
CA LYS A 221 18.81 -8.77 9.95
C LYS A 221 18.40 -8.22 11.32
N LYS A 222 17.10 -8.27 11.65
CA LYS A 222 16.63 -8.02 13.02
C LYS A 222 17.12 -9.13 13.94
N GLU A 223 17.56 -8.79 15.12
CA GLU A 223 17.77 -9.75 16.19
C GLU A 223 16.41 -10.14 16.76
N GLU A 224 16.20 -11.45 16.94
CA GLU A 224 15.05 -11.97 17.66
C GLU A 224 15.18 -11.54 19.12
N ARG A 225 14.16 -10.85 19.62
CA ARG A 225 14.08 -10.47 21.05
C ARG A 225 13.30 -11.51 21.82
#